data_6a17a9fde52b197ea5cac6151b9a902b
#
_entry.id   6a17a9fde52b197ea5cac6151b9a902b
#
_cell.length_a   1.000
_cell.length_b   1.000
_cell.length_c   1.000
_cell.angle_alpha   90.00
_cell.angle_beta   90.00
_cell.angle_gamma   90.00
#
_symmetry.space_group_name_H-M   'P 1'
#
loop_
_entity.id
_entity.type
_entity.pdbx_description
1 polymer ?
#
loop_
_entity_poly.entity_id
_entity_poly.type
_entity_poly.pdbx_seq_one_letter_code
_entity_poly.pdbx_strand_id
1 'polypeptide(L)'
;HSVVLIGTRTVKDIILKEEYEKYATVYYTTEDGSYGEKGYPTQHTILTEQFDHIFCCGPEPMMKAVARYAYSKHIDCEVSLENTMACGIGACLCCVNDTKEGHKCVCTDGPVFNINDLKWQI
;
A
#
# COMPACT_ATOMS: atom_id res chain seq x y z
N HIS A 1 5.00 -3.03 18.14
CA HIS A 1 4.74 -1.60 17.96
C HIS A 1 4.43 -1.32 16.49
N SER A 2 3.26 -0.74 16.22
CA SER A 2 2.82 -0.48 14.85
C SER A 2 3.19 0.94 14.43
N VAL A 3 3.67 1.06 13.19
CA VAL A 3 3.96 2.34 12.54
C VAL A 3 3.03 2.49 11.36
N VAL A 4 2.43 3.66 11.21
CA VAL A 4 1.59 4.02 10.07
C VAL A 4 2.26 5.17 9.31
N LEU A 5 2.41 5.03 8.02
CA LEU A 5 2.92 6.08 7.14
C LEU A 5 1.84 6.46 6.13
N ILE A 6 1.41 7.71 6.20
CA ILE A 6 0.34 8.25 5.36
C ILE A 6 0.95 9.26 4.37
N GLY A 7 0.70 9.02 3.09
CA GLY A 7 1.07 9.94 2.02
C GLY A 7 -0.15 10.60 1.38
N THR A 8 -0.11 11.92 1.27
CA THR A 8 -1.15 12.71 0.62
C THR A 8 -0.53 13.81 -0.25
N ARG A 9 -1.34 14.48 -1.06
CA ARG A 9 -0.86 15.62 -1.87
C ARG A 9 -0.61 16.85 -1.00
N THR A 10 -1.54 17.16 -0.10
CA THR A 10 -1.47 18.32 0.79
C THR A 10 -1.92 17.94 2.20
N VAL A 11 -1.67 18.82 3.17
CA VAL A 11 -2.16 18.65 4.54
C VAL A 11 -3.69 18.54 4.62
N LYS A 12 -4.42 19.15 3.70
CA LYS A 12 -5.89 19.13 3.67
C LYS A 12 -6.46 17.75 3.33
N ASP A 13 -5.67 16.91 2.68
CA ASP A 13 -6.08 15.55 2.29
C ASP A 13 -5.87 14.53 3.41
N ILE A 14 -5.23 14.91 4.49
CA ILE A 14 -5.01 14.03 5.65
C ILE A 14 -6.32 13.89 6.42
N ILE A 15 -6.83 12.67 6.48
CA ILE A 15 -8.07 12.32 7.18
C ILE A 15 -7.76 11.39 8.36
N LEU A 16 -8.66 11.35 9.34
CA LEU A 16 -8.61 10.44 10.49
C LEU A 16 -7.28 10.48 11.28
N LYS A 17 -6.57 11.60 11.22
CA LYS A 17 -5.26 11.78 11.87
C LYS A 17 -5.29 11.37 13.33
N GLU A 18 -6.22 11.93 14.10
CA GLU A 18 -6.35 11.65 15.53
C GLU A 18 -6.72 10.19 15.83
N GLU A 19 -7.49 9.57 14.95
CA GLU A 19 -7.87 8.16 15.12
C GLU A 19 -6.67 7.23 14.96
N TYR A 20 -5.86 7.42 13.95
CA TYR A 20 -4.65 6.61 13.76
C TYR A 20 -3.63 6.83 14.88
N GLU A 21 -3.47 8.06 15.34
CA GLU A 21 -2.51 8.41 16.39
C GLU A 21 -2.85 7.79 17.76
N LYS A 22 -4.12 7.38 17.98
CA LYS A 22 -4.51 6.64 19.19
C LYS A 22 -3.90 5.24 19.28
N TYR A 23 -3.64 4.59 18.13
CA TYR A 23 -3.29 3.18 18.06
C TYR A 23 -1.88 2.90 17.54
N ALA A 24 -1.26 3.87 16.89
CA ALA A 24 0.05 3.70 16.25
C ALA A 24 0.88 4.97 16.31
N THR A 25 2.19 4.83 16.07
CA THR A 25 3.04 5.97 15.75
C THR A 25 2.81 6.30 14.28
N VAL A 26 2.38 7.53 13.98
CA VAL A 26 2.01 7.95 12.63
C VAL A 26 3.00 8.95 12.07
N TYR A 27 3.44 8.69 10.85
CA TYR A 27 4.29 9.58 10.06
C TYR A 27 3.55 10.01 8.81
N TYR A 28 3.91 11.15 8.27
CA TYR A 28 3.22 11.76 7.13
C TYR A 28 4.20 12.22 6.07
N THR A 29 3.82 12.03 4.80
CA THR A 29 4.42 12.73 3.67
C THR A 29 3.36 13.53 2.95
N THR A 30 3.71 14.70 2.48
CA THR A 30 2.89 15.49 1.55
C THR A 30 3.71 15.86 0.33
N GLU A 31 3.10 15.79 -0.85
CA GLU A 31 3.82 16.11 -2.08
C GLU A 31 4.28 17.56 -2.12
N ASP A 32 3.49 18.48 -1.56
CA ASP A 32 3.80 19.91 -1.47
C ASP A 32 4.63 20.31 -0.25
N GLY A 33 4.87 19.39 0.69
CA GLY A 33 5.61 19.65 1.92
C GLY A 33 4.83 20.44 2.97
N SER A 34 3.50 20.55 2.85
CA SER A 34 2.66 21.33 3.79
C SER A 34 2.53 20.68 5.16
N TYR A 35 2.82 19.39 5.28
CA TYR A 35 2.84 18.65 6.55
C TYR A 35 3.76 17.44 6.46
N GLY A 36 4.45 17.10 7.54
CA GLY A 36 5.38 15.97 7.57
C GLY A 36 6.58 16.17 6.62
N GLU A 37 7.11 15.07 6.09
CA GLU A 37 8.19 15.15 5.11
C GLU A 37 7.62 15.40 3.71
N LYS A 38 8.33 16.20 2.93
CA LYS A 38 7.97 16.48 1.54
C LYS A 38 8.32 15.29 0.65
N GLY A 39 7.38 14.86 -0.17
CA GLY A 39 7.58 13.84 -1.19
C GLY A 39 6.58 12.69 -1.07
N TYR A 40 6.97 11.54 -1.60
CA TYR A 40 6.17 10.32 -1.57
C TYR A 40 6.50 9.45 -0.35
N PRO A 41 5.60 8.55 0.07
CA PRO A 41 5.85 7.66 1.22
C PRO A 41 7.16 6.88 1.15
N THR A 42 7.56 6.43 -0.04
CA THR A 42 8.83 5.70 -0.23
C THR A 42 10.09 6.53 -0.02
N GLN A 43 9.94 7.83 0.14
CA GLN A 43 11.04 8.78 0.39
C GLN A 43 11.15 9.18 1.86
N HIS A 44 10.23 8.71 2.72
CA HIS A 44 10.24 9.08 4.13
C HIS A 44 11.42 8.44 4.87
N THR A 45 12.04 9.20 5.77
CA THR A 45 13.21 8.75 6.55
C THR A 45 12.92 7.59 7.48
N ILE A 46 11.66 7.36 7.89
CA ILE A 46 11.27 6.20 8.70
C ILE A 46 11.62 4.87 8.02
N LEU A 47 11.68 4.84 6.70
CA LEU A 47 12.04 3.64 5.93
C LEU A 47 13.52 3.26 6.03
N THR A 48 14.34 4.04 6.72
CA THR A 48 15.69 3.64 7.10
C THR A 48 15.70 2.65 8.26
N GLU A 49 14.60 2.56 9.02
CA GLU A 49 14.44 1.58 10.09
C GLU A 49 14.12 0.18 9.53
N GLN A 50 14.28 -0.83 10.36
CA GLN A 50 13.93 -2.21 10.01
C GLN A 50 12.48 -2.51 10.40
N PHE A 51 11.77 -3.16 9.50
CA PHE A 51 10.42 -3.65 9.72
C PHE A 51 10.35 -5.13 9.40
N ASP A 52 9.48 -5.85 10.10
CA ASP A 52 9.27 -7.29 9.88
C ASP A 52 8.25 -7.55 8.77
N HIS A 53 7.27 -6.67 8.64
CA HIS A 53 6.18 -6.81 7.69
C HIS A 53 5.64 -5.45 7.25
N ILE A 54 5.21 -5.34 6.00
CA ILE A 54 4.62 -4.13 5.43
C ILE A 54 3.25 -4.46 4.85
N PHE A 55 2.24 -3.69 5.25
CA PHE A 55 0.94 -3.64 4.60
C PHE A 55 0.82 -2.32 3.83
N CYS A 56 0.42 -2.38 2.58
CA CYS A 56 0.34 -1.20 1.73
C CYS A 56 -0.98 -1.14 0.96
N CYS A 57 -1.57 0.03 0.92
CA CYS A 57 -2.74 0.33 0.10
C CYS A 57 -2.60 1.72 -0.50
N GLY A 58 -2.99 1.89 -1.74
CA GLY A 58 -2.94 3.17 -2.43
C GLY A 58 -2.85 3.02 -3.95
N PRO A 59 -2.47 4.08 -4.65
CA PRO A 59 -2.28 4.02 -6.10
C PRO A 59 -1.26 2.95 -6.51
N GLU A 60 -1.52 2.27 -7.61
CA GLU A 60 -0.65 1.17 -8.09
C GLU A 60 0.83 1.55 -8.21
N PRO A 61 1.20 2.74 -8.75
CA PRO A 61 2.62 3.14 -8.79
C PRO A 61 3.26 3.22 -7.40
N MET A 62 2.52 3.68 -6.39
CA MET A 62 3.00 3.74 -5.01
C MET A 62 3.17 2.34 -4.43
N MET A 63 2.18 1.46 -4.60
CA MET A 63 2.26 0.08 -4.12
C MET A 63 3.43 -0.67 -4.77
N LYS A 64 3.67 -0.48 -6.07
CA LYS A 64 4.84 -1.05 -6.76
C LYS A 64 6.17 -0.51 -6.21
N ALA A 65 6.24 0.77 -5.89
CA ALA A 65 7.44 1.36 -5.30
C ALA A 65 7.71 0.80 -3.89
N VAL A 66 6.66 0.65 -3.06
CA VAL A 66 6.76 0.03 -1.74
C VAL A 66 7.15 -1.45 -1.87
N ALA A 67 6.59 -2.17 -2.83
CA ALA A 67 6.94 -3.57 -3.08
C ALA A 67 8.42 -3.74 -3.48
N ARG A 68 8.95 -2.87 -4.33
CA ARG A 68 10.39 -2.87 -4.67
C ARG A 68 11.26 -2.62 -3.44
N TYR A 69 10.88 -1.67 -2.60
CA TYR A 69 11.58 -1.39 -1.35
C TYR A 69 11.58 -2.64 -0.44
N ALA A 70 10.40 -3.22 -0.19
CA ALA A 70 10.26 -4.41 0.65
C ALA A 70 11.08 -5.59 0.10
N TYR A 71 11.02 -5.83 -1.20
CA TYR A 71 11.80 -6.87 -1.86
C TYR A 71 13.30 -6.67 -1.67
N SER A 72 13.79 -5.45 -1.87
CA SER A 72 15.22 -5.12 -1.71
C SER A 72 15.72 -5.29 -0.27
N LYS A 73 14.84 -5.16 0.71
CA LYS A 73 15.13 -5.30 2.14
C LYS A 73 14.79 -6.68 2.71
N HIS A 74 14.26 -7.60 1.88
CA HIS A 74 13.79 -8.91 2.30
C HIS A 74 12.71 -8.83 3.39
N ILE A 75 11.78 -7.87 3.26
CA ILE A 75 10.66 -7.67 4.16
C ILE A 75 9.41 -8.27 3.51
N ASP A 76 8.64 -9.05 4.27
CA ASP A 76 7.33 -9.52 3.82
C ASP A 76 6.41 -8.33 3.58
N CYS A 77 5.73 -8.32 2.44
CA CYS A 77 4.86 -7.23 2.04
C CYS A 77 3.57 -7.74 1.41
N GLU A 78 2.47 -7.21 1.89
CA GLU A 78 1.14 -7.43 1.32
C GLU A 78 0.55 -6.10 0.86
N VAL A 79 -0.15 -6.15 -0.27
CA VAL A 79 -0.79 -5.00 -0.88
C VAL A 79 -2.27 -5.24 -1.03
N SER A 80 -3.07 -4.22 -0.74
CA SER A 80 -4.52 -4.24 -0.98
C SER A 80 -4.81 -3.65 -2.35
N LEU A 81 -5.24 -4.47 -3.29
CA LEU A 81 -5.56 -4.04 -4.65
C LEU A 81 -6.95 -3.40 -4.72
N GLU A 82 -7.07 -2.34 -5.50
CA GLU A 82 -8.31 -1.61 -5.75
C GLU A 82 -8.68 -1.65 -7.23
N ASN A 83 -9.03 -2.84 -7.72
CA ASN A 83 -9.52 -2.99 -9.07
C ASN A 83 -10.98 -2.57 -9.16
N THR A 84 -11.39 -2.09 -10.32
CA THR A 84 -12.82 -1.81 -10.61
C THR A 84 -13.64 -3.07 -10.38
N MET A 85 -14.68 -2.97 -9.56
CA MET A 85 -15.55 -4.09 -9.22
C MET A 85 -16.98 -3.78 -9.65
N ALA A 86 -17.66 -4.76 -10.24
CA ALA A 86 -19.06 -4.64 -10.60
C ALA A 86 -19.95 -5.57 -9.77
N CYS A 87 -19.67 -6.86 -9.72
CA CYS A 87 -20.54 -7.82 -9.02
C CYS A 87 -20.14 -8.09 -7.56
N GLY A 88 -18.88 -8.02 -7.22
CA GLY A 88 -18.38 -8.35 -5.87
C GLY A 88 -18.41 -9.85 -5.50
N ILE A 89 -18.84 -10.72 -6.40
CA ILE A 89 -19.03 -12.16 -6.16
C ILE A 89 -18.23 -13.08 -7.09
N GLY A 90 -17.29 -12.52 -7.85
CA GLY A 90 -16.42 -13.27 -8.76
C GLY A 90 -17.06 -13.70 -10.09
N ALA A 91 -18.26 -13.22 -10.43
CA ALA A 91 -18.98 -13.68 -11.61
C ALA A 91 -18.70 -12.87 -12.88
N CYS A 92 -18.50 -11.54 -12.77
CA CYS A 92 -18.33 -10.65 -13.93
C CYS A 92 -16.90 -10.57 -14.46
N LEU A 93 -15.90 -11.01 -13.69
CA LEU A 93 -14.47 -10.96 -13.99
C LEU A 93 -13.93 -9.53 -14.21
N CYS A 94 -14.64 -8.51 -13.78
CA CYS A 94 -14.27 -7.10 -13.94
C CYS A 94 -13.00 -6.75 -13.14
N CYS A 95 -12.84 -7.34 -11.95
CA CYS A 95 -11.72 -7.08 -11.04
C CYS A 95 -10.59 -8.13 -11.15
N VAL A 96 -10.51 -8.87 -12.23
CA VAL A 96 -9.47 -9.90 -12.42
C VAL A 96 -8.08 -9.27 -12.41
N ASN A 97 -7.20 -9.88 -11.65
CA ASN A 97 -5.78 -9.57 -11.64
C ASN A 97 -4.96 -10.84 -11.98
N ASP A 98 -3.86 -10.65 -12.69
CA ASP A 98 -2.98 -11.73 -13.07
C ASP A 98 -1.95 -12.01 -11.97
N THR A 99 -1.96 -13.24 -11.47
CA THR A 99 -1.02 -13.69 -10.44
C THR A 99 -0.18 -14.85 -10.94
N LYS A 100 0.86 -15.21 -10.18
CA LYS A 100 1.71 -16.37 -10.51
C LYS A 100 0.93 -17.71 -10.50
N GLU A 101 -0.18 -17.75 -9.78
CA GLU A 101 -1.09 -18.91 -9.74
C GLU A 101 -2.25 -18.81 -10.74
N GLY A 102 -2.21 -17.86 -11.67
CA GLY A 102 -3.24 -17.59 -12.66
C GLY A 102 -4.08 -16.36 -12.34
N HIS A 103 -5.23 -16.25 -13.00
CA HIS A 103 -6.13 -15.12 -12.81
C HIS A 103 -6.92 -15.26 -11.51
N LYS A 104 -6.91 -14.22 -10.70
CA LYS A 104 -7.65 -14.11 -9.43
C LYS A 104 -8.58 -12.90 -9.44
N CYS A 105 -9.75 -13.05 -8.85
CA CYS A 105 -10.69 -11.95 -8.68
C CYS A 105 -10.39 -11.19 -7.38
N VAL A 106 -10.11 -9.91 -7.47
CA VAL A 106 -9.80 -9.08 -6.29
C VAL A 106 -10.97 -9.08 -5.28
N CYS A 107 -12.21 -9.13 -5.76
CA CYS A 107 -13.39 -9.14 -4.89
C CYS A 107 -13.57 -10.44 -4.06
N THR A 108 -13.13 -11.60 -4.56
CA THR A 108 -13.34 -12.89 -3.89
C THR A 108 -12.05 -13.52 -3.40
N ASP A 109 -10.94 -13.37 -4.12
CA ASP A 109 -9.64 -13.96 -3.77
C ASP A 109 -8.75 -12.99 -2.98
N GLY A 110 -9.04 -11.70 -3.06
CA GLY A 110 -8.36 -10.64 -2.35
C GLY A 110 -9.27 -9.92 -1.35
N PRO A 111 -9.12 -8.62 -1.14
CA PRO A 111 -8.27 -7.68 -1.90
C PRO A 111 -6.78 -7.72 -1.58
N VAL A 112 -6.37 -8.38 -0.51
CA VAL A 112 -4.98 -8.40 -0.04
C VAL A 112 -4.22 -9.55 -0.67
N PHE A 113 -3.07 -9.24 -1.28
CA PHE A 113 -2.18 -10.21 -1.91
C PHE A 113 -0.74 -9.99 -1.45
N ASN A 114 -0.01 -11.08 -1.24
CA ASN A 114 1.44 -10.98 -1.05
C ASN A 114 2.10 -10.54 -2.37
N ILE A 115 3.09 -9.64 -2.28
CA ILE A 115 3.78 -9.15 -3.48
C ILE A 115 4.47 -10.25 -4.28
N ASN A 116 4.84 -11.36 -3.62
CA ASN A 116 5.46 -12.50 -4.28
C ASN A 116 4.49 -13.28 -5.17
N ASP A 117 3.18 -13.14 -4.95
CA ASP A 117 2.14 -13.80 -5.74
C ASP A 117 1.75 -13.00 -6.99
N LEU A 118 2.09 -11.71 -7.02
CA LEU A 118 1.78 -10.83 -8.12
C LEU A 118 2.85 -10.90 -9.22
N LYS A 119 2.43 -10.70 -10.48
CA LYS A 119 3.33 -10.62 -11.63
C LYS A 119 3.91 -9.22 -11.82
N TRP A 120 4.13 -8.51 -10.75
CA TRP A 120 4.83 -7.23 -10.81
C TRP A 120 6.32 -7.47 -11.07
N GLN A 121 6.87 -6.74 -12.00
CA GLN A 121 8.31 -6.72 -12.23
C GLN A 121 8.97 -5.86 -11.15
N ILE A 122 9.55 -6.52 -10.20
CA ILE A 122 10.18 -5.90 -9.04
C ILE A 122 11.69 -6.14 -9.10
#